data_dae36e2d2372bf19ec631e3c30c21bd6
#
_entry.id   dae36e2d2372bf19ec631e3c30c21bd6
#
_cell.length_a   1.000
_cell.length_b   1.000
_cell.length_c   1.000
_cell.angle_alpha   90.00
_cell.angle_beta   90.00
_cell.angle_gamma   90.00
#
_symmetry.space_group_name_H-M   'P 1'
#
loop_
_entity.id
_entity.type
_entity.pdbx_description
1 polymer ?
#
loop_
_entity_poly.entity_id
_entity_poly.type
_entity_poly.pdbx_seq_one_letter_code
_entity_poly.pdbx_strand_id
1 'polypeptide(L)'
;ASGSDLSIKMIAEEIERLASSLRDTTMGARMVPIGSLFGRFRRLIHDLSRDLSKPVEFVTTGEDTELDKTMIECLADPLVHLIRNAIDHGIEDTATRAANGKTEQGRIELAAVHSGAQVLVTVKDNGGGLNTARIRAKAEEQGLIAAGAVLTDHEIHQFLFHPGFSTAQTISALSGRGVGMDVVKRTIENMRGTIDLSTKPGQGTTVTLRLPLTLAIIEGLLIRVGEGRYIIPLSAVEECVELTAEDERSRGRNFLNVRGNLVPFLRLREIMSSSGVP
;
A
#
# COMPACT_ATOMS: atom_id res chain seq x y z
N ALA A 1 27.64 -20.52 37.92
CA ALA A 1 26.40 -19.94 37.36
C ALA A 1 26.64 -19.11 36.08
N SER A 2 27.79 -18.40 35.93
CA SER A 2 28.01 -17.50 34.77
C SER A 2 28.41 -18.21 33.47
N GLY A 3 28.93 -19.43 33.50
CA GLY A 3 29.36 -20.16 32.30
C GLY A 3 28.20 -20.77 31.49
N SER A 4 27.17 -21.28 32.17
CA SER A 4 25.98 -21.83 31.53
C SER A 4 25.16 -20.75 30.80
N ASP A 5 25.05 -19.54 31.38
CA ASP A 5 24.34 -18.41 30.76
C ASP A 5 25.03 -17.93 29.49
N LEU A 6 26.36 -17.90 29.47
CA LEU A 6 27.13 -17.52 28.30
C LEU A 6 26.97 -18.54 27.18
N SER A 7 26.98 -19.83 27.48
CA SER A 7 26.78 -20.92 26.51
C SER A 7 25.36 -20.88 25.92
N ILE A 8 24.34 -20.64 26.72
CA ILE A 8 22.94 -20.51 26.27
C ILE A 8 22.80 -19.30 25.34
N LYS A 9 23.42 -18.19 25.69
CA LYS A 9 23.40 -16.98 24.87
C LYS A 9 24.04 -17.19 23.50
N MET A 10 25.22 -17.83 23.46
CA MET A 10 25.92 -18.19 22.23
C MET A 10 25.07 -19.12 21.33
N ILE A 11 24.40 -20.11 21.92
CA ILE A 11 23.51 -21.03 21.19
C ILE A 11 22.32 -20.26 20.64
N ALA A 12 21.71 -19.35 21.39
CA ALA A 12 20.61 -18.52 20.93
C ALA A 12 21.02 -17.63 19.77
N GLU A 13 22.17 -16.97 19.84
CA GLU A 13 22.74 -16.15 18.76
C GLU A 13 22.99 -16.97 17.49
N GLU A 14 23.51 -18.21 17.64
CA GLU A 14 23.75 -19.10 16.50
C GLU A 14 22.44 -19.60 15.86
N ILE A 15 21.42 -19.90 16.66
CA ILE A 15 20.06 -20.24 16.16
C ILE A 15 19.45 -19.06 15.39
N GLU A 16 19.56 -17.84 15.91
CA GLU A 16 19.10 -16.64 15.20
C GLU A 16 19.83 -16.45 13.88
N ARG A 17 21.14 -16.62 13.86
CA ARG A 17 21.96 -16.53 12.66
C ARG A 17 21.55 -17.55 11.60
N LEU A 18 21.36 -18.81 12.01
CA LEU A 18 20.94 -19.89 11.13
C LEU A 18 19.51 -19.69 10.61
N ALA A 19 18.59 -19.25 11.47
CA ALA A 19 17.22 -18.93 11.09
C ALA A 19 17.18 -17.78 10.07
N SER A 20 17.99 -16.73 10.28
CA SER A 20 18.13 -15.62 9.34
C SER A 20 18.71 -16.09 8.00
N SER A 21 19.75 -16.90 8.00
CA SER A 21 20.38 -17.45 6.78
C SER A 21 19.41 -18.34 6.00
N LEU A 22 18.65 -19.20 6.68
CA LEU A 22 17.63 -20.04 6.06
C LEU A 22 16.53 -19.19 5.41
N ARG A 23 16.08 -18.17 6.15
CA ARG A 23 15.11 -17.20 5.64
C ARG A 23 15.61 -16.55 4.36
N ASP A 24 16.81 -15.98 4.37
CA ASP A 24 17.37 -15.24 3.24
C ASP A 24 17.56 -16.15 2.02
N THR A 25 17.97 -17.40 2.22
CA THR A 25 18.07 -18.42 1.16
C THR A 25 16.69 -18.76 0.58
N THR A 26 15.69 -18.95 1.43
CA THR A 26 14.32 -19.28 1.01
C THR A 26 13.70 -18.11 0.25
N MET A 27 13.97 -16.87 0.67
CA MET A 27 13.49 -15.67 -0.01
C MET A 27 14.17 -15.49 -1.37
N GLY A 28 15.50 -15.69 -1.46
CA GLY A 28 16.21 -15.64 -2.73
C GLY A 28 15.65 -16.62 -3.78
N ALA A 29 15.23 -17.81 -3.36
CA ALA A 29 14.63 -18.81 -4.24
C ALA A 29 13.23 -18.43 -4.78
N ARG A 30 12.57 -17.42 -4.19
CA ARG A 30 11.24 -16.93 -4.60
C ARG A 30 11.28 -15.63 -5.38
N MET A 31 12.45 -15.00 -5.49
CA MET A 31 12.61 -13.75 -6.24
C MET A 31 12.57 -14.05 -7.75
N VAL A 32 11.76 -13.29 -8.46
CA VAL A 32 11.62 -13.41 -9.92
C VAL A 32 11.60 -12.02 -10.56
N PRO A 33 12.12 -11.88 -11.81
CA PRO A 33 12.07 -10.60 -12.52
C PRO A 33 10.64 -10.13 -12.76
N ILE A 34 10.39 -8.84 -12.53
CA ILE A 34 9.07 -8.21 -12.74
C ILE A 34 8.69 -8.10 -14.22
N GLY A 35 9.62 -8.29 -15.12
CA GLY A 35 9.45 -8.19 -16.58
C GLY A 35 8.34 -9.09 -17.13
N SER A 36 8.09 -10.25 -16.51
CA SER A 36 6.98 -11.13 -16.88
C SER A 36 5.62 -10.43 -16.73
N LEU A 37 5.47 -9.57 -15.74
CA LEU A 37 4.28 -8.76 -15.52
C LEU A 37 4.19 -7.62 -16.55
N PHE A 38 5.30 -6.95 -16.85
CA PHE A 38 5.38 -5.88 -17.84
C PHE A 38 4.97 -6.32 -19.24
N GLY A 39 5.37 -7.53 -19.63
CA GLY A 39 5.01 -8.13 -20.91
C GLY A 39 3.48 -8.30 -21.08
N ARG A 40 2.76 -8.61 -20.00
CA ARG A 40 1.29 -8.70 -20.00
C ARG A 40 0.64 -7.34 -20.26
N PHE A 41 1.20 -6.26 -19.72
CA PHE A 41 0.64 -4.91 -19.86
C PHE A 41 0.81 -4.35 -21.26
N ARG A 42 1.82 -4.75 -22.02
CA ARG A 42 2.00 -4.33 -23.40
C ARG A 42 0.78 -4.65 -24.26
N ARG A 43 0.21 -5.84 -24.09
CA ARG A 43 -1.01 -6.27 -24.81
C ARG A 43 -2.23 -5.50 -24.31
N LEU A 44 -2.39 -5.36 -23.00
CA LEU A 44 -3.48 -4.61 -22.40
C LEU A 44 -3.52 -3.16 -22.90
N ILE A 45 -2.37 -2.49 -22.93
CA ILE A 45 -2.27 -1.09 -23.37
C ILE A 45 -2.60 -0.96 -24.85
N HIS A 46 -2.14 -1.88 -25.69
CA HIS A 46 -2.48 -1.90 -27.10
C HIS A 46 -4.01 -2.01 -27.30
N ASP A 47 -4.68 -2.89 -26.57
CA ASP A 47 -6.12 -3.08 -26.68
C ASP A 47 -6.88 -1.85 -26.16
N LEU A 48 -6.51 -1.31 -25.00
CA LEU A 48 -7.11 -0.09 -24.44
C LEU A 48 -6.89 1.14 -25.33
N SER A 49 -5.70 1.30 -25.91
CA SER A 49 -5.36 2.38 -26.84
C SER A 49 -6.28 2.37 -28.05
N ARG A 50 -6.55 1.19 -28.59
CA ARG A 50 -7.46 1.01 -29.73
C ARG A 50 -8.91 1.28 -29.33
N ASP A 51 -9.38 0.69 -28.23
CA ASP A 51 -10.78 0.78 -27.78
C ASP A 51 -11.16 2.22 -27.40
N LEU A 52 -10.23 2.97 -26.83
CA LEU A 52 -10.41 4.38 -26.44
C LEU A 52 -10.02 5.37 -27.55
N SER A 53 -9.53 4.88 -28.69
CA SER A 53 -9.02 5.71 -29.81
C SER A 53 -7.99 6.74 -29.36
N LYS A 54 -7.13 6.37 -28.40
CA LYS A 54 -6.04 7.19 -27.87
C LYS A 54 -4.71 6.50 -28.18
N PRO A 55 -3.93 6.97 -29.17
CA PRO A 55 -2.61 6.39 -29.45
C PRO A 55 -1.70 6.53 -28.24
N VAL A 56 -1.12 5.43 -27.76
CA VAL A 56 -0.23 5.41 -26.59
C VAL A 56 1.04 4.64 -26.89
N GLU A 57 2.19 5.26 -26.62
CA GLU A 57 3.48 4.60 -26.51
C GLU A 57 3.65 4.03 -25.12
N PHE A 58 4.04 2.76 -25.03
CA PHE A 58 4.34 2.11 -23.75
C PHE A 58 5.84 1.82 -23.64
N VAL A 59 6.46 2.38 -22.62
CA VAL A 59 7.89 2.23 -22.34
C VAL A 59 8.07 1.53 -20.99
N THR A 60 8.97 0.56 -20.96
CA THR A 60 9.30 -0.21 -19.75
C THR A 60 10.78 -0.07 -19.41
N THR A 61 11.09 -0.02 -18.12
CA THR A 61 12.47 0.08 -17.61
C THR A 61 12.60 -0.77 -16.34
N GLY A 62 13.74 -1.46 -16.19
CA GLY A 62 14.01 -2.29 -15.01
C GLY A 62 13.21 -3.58 -14.99
N GLU A 63 13.01 -4.20 -16.13
CA GLU A 63 12.32 -5.49 -16.28
C GLU A 63 13.03 -6.64 -15.53
N ASP A 64 14.32 -6.50 -15.29
CA ASP A 64 15.20 -7.41 -14.55
C ASP A 64 15.15 -7.23 -13.02
N THR A 65 14.44 -6.19 -12.55
CA THR A 65 14.24 -5.97 -11.11
C THR A 65 13.51 -7.16 -10.49
N GLU A 66 14.14 -7.77 -9.52
CA GLU A 66 13.59 -8.95 -8.84
C GLU A 66 12.66 -8.55 -7.69
N LEU A 67 11.56 -9.28 -7.55
CA LEU A 67 10.57 -9.13 -6.50
C LEU A 67 10.00 -10.51 -6.13
N ASP A 68 9.52 -10.68 -4.91
CA ASP A 68 8.85 -11.92 -4.51
C ASP A 68 7.69 -12.25 -5.45
N LYS A 69 7.59 -13.52 -5.86
CA LYS A 69 6.55 -13.99 -6.79
C LYS A 69 5.14 -13.64 -6.33
N THR A 70 4.84 -13.81 -5.05
CA THR A 70 3.53 -13.49 -4.49
C THR A 70 3.23 -11.99 -4.58
N MET A 71 4.23 -11.15 -4.36
CA MET A 71 4.07 -9.69 -4.52
C MET A 71 3.80 -9.32 -5.97
N ILE A 72 4.49 -9.94 -6.94
CA ILE A 72 4.23 -9.74 -8.38
C ILE A 72 2.78 -10.12 -8.72
N GLU A 73 2.30 -11.25 -8.21
CA GLU A 73 0.91 -11.70 -8.42
C GLU A 73 -0.11 -10.70 -7.83
N CYS A 74 0.16 -10.18 -6.62
CA CYS A 74 -0.69 -9.17 -5.97
C CYS A 74 -0.65 -7.80 -6.67
N LEU A 75 0.45 -7.46 -7.35
CA LEU A 75 0.62 -6.18 -8.07
C LEU A 75 -0.13 -6.13 -9.40
N ALA A 76 -0.48 -7.27 -9.98
CA ALA A 76 -1.06 -7.33 -11.31
C ALA A 76 -2.33 -6.47 -11.44
N ASP A 77 -3.30 -6.64 -10.55
CA ASP A 77 -4.57 -5.91 -10.59
C ASP A 77 -4.41 -4.40 -10.26
N PRO A 78 -3.67 -4.00 -9.21
CA PRO A 78 -3.32 -2.60 -8.98
C PRO A 78 -2.70 -1.90 -10.18
N LEU A 79 -1.71 -2.51 -10.83
CA LEU A 79 -1.03 -1.91 -11.98
C LEU A 79 -1.95 -1.82 -13.20
N VAL A 80 -2.78 -2.84 -13.47
CA VAL A 80 -3.84 -2.77 -14.50
C VAL A 80 -4.74 -1.57 -14.27
N HIS A 81 -5.15 -1.34 -13.01
CA HIS A 81 -6.02 -0.21 -12.68
C HIS A 81 -5.33 1.13 -12.89
N LEU A 82 -4.08 1.27 -12.44
CA LEU A 82 -3.30 2.50 -12.63
C LEU A 82 -3.07 2.80 -14.12
N ILE A 83 -2.70 1.80 -14.92
CA ILE A 83 -2.50 1.93 -16.36
C ILE A 83 -3.82 2.33 -17.06
N ARG A 84 -4.92 1.69 -16.68
CA ARG A 84 -6.24 2.06 -17.22
C ARG A 84 -6.59 3.50 -16.90
N ASN A 85 -6.40 3.96 -15.67
CA ASN A 85 -6.64 5.33 -15.25
C ASN A 85 -5.76 6.32 -16.04
N ALA A 86 -4.50 5.98 -16.28
CA ALA A 86 -3.60 6.81 -17.07
C ALA A 86 -4.11 6.98 -18.51
N ILE A 87 -4.58 5.91 -19.16
CA ILE A 87 -5.08 5.99 -20.55
C ILE A 87 -6.44 6.68 -20.59
N ASP A 88 -7.39 6.26 -19.76
CA ASP A 88 -8.79 6.72 -19.82
C ASP A 88 -8.91 8.18 -19.39
N HIS A 89 -8.30 8.53 -18.26
CA HIS A 89 -8.46 9.82 -17.62
C HIS A 89 -7.23 10.72 -17.67
N GLY A 90 -6.02 10.14 -17.75
CA GLY A 90 -4.76 10.89 -17.77
C GLY A 90 -4.44 11.42 -19.16
N ILE A 91 -4.34 10.54 -20.16
CA ILE A 91 -4.02 10.91 -21.56
C ILE A 91 -5.20 11.62 -22.19
N GLU A 92 -4.96 12.82 -22.73
CA GLU A 92 -5.95 13.59 -23.50
C GLU A 92 -6.18 12.96 -24.88
N ASP A 93 -7.31 13.27 -25.52
CA ASP A 93 -7.54 12.93 -26.91
C ASP A 93 -6.55 13.66 -27.85
N THR A 94 -6.36 13.12 -29.05
CA THR A 94 -5.38 13.61 -30.04
C THR A 94 -5.56 15.09 -30.36
N ALA A 95 -6.80 15.57 -30.48
CA ALA A 95 -7.08 16.97 -30.82
C ALA A 95 -6.69 17.90 -29.65
N THR A 96 -7.02 17.54 -28.43
CA THR A 96 -6.64 18.29 -27.23
C THR A 96 -5.12 18.30 -27.03
N ARG A 97 -4.42 17.18 -27.29
CA ARG A 97 -2.97 17.11 -27.24
C ARG A 97 -2.31 18.05 -28.24
N ALA A 98 -2.78 18.02 -29.50
CA ALA A 98 -2.28 18.91 -30.53
C ALA A 98 -2.50 20.40 -30.17
N ALA A 99 -3.68 20.75 -29.66
CA ALA A 99 -3.99 22.12 -29.19
C ALA A 99 -3.05 22.57 -28.06
N ASN A 100 -2.61 21.65 -27.21
CA ASN A 100 -1.66 21.89 -26.12
C ASN A 100 -0.18 21.80 -26.53
N GLY A 101 0.12 21.66 -27.83
CA GLY A 101 1.50 21.55 -28.35
C GLY A 101 2.20 20.25 -27.98
N LYS A 102 1.46 19.21 -27.65
CA LYS A 102 1.98 17.87 -27.34
C LYS A 102 1.99 16.98 -28.61
N THR A 103 2.76 15.90 -28.57
CA THR A 103 2.69 14.86 -29.59
C THR A 103 1.31 14.21 -29.61
N GLU A 104 0.82 13.79 -30.78
CA GLU A 104 -0.46 13.08 -30.91
C GLU A 104 -0.51 11.83 -30.04
N GLN A 105 0.61 11.14 -29.94
CA GLN A 105 0.76 9.92 -29.16
C GLN A 105 1.03 10.25 -27.68
N GLY A 106 0.18 9.72 -26.77
CA GLY A 106 0.43 9.71 -25.35
C GLY A 106 1.57 8.76 -25.01
N ARG A 107 2.18 8.92 -23.83
CA ARG A 107 3.24 8.04 -23.35
C ARG A 107 2.95 7.58 -21.93
N ILE A 108 3.07 6.27 -21.73
CA ILE A 108 3.02 5.64 -20.41
C ILE A 108 4.36 4.94 -20.17
N GLU A 109 4.98 5.28 -19.06
CA GLU A 109 6.22 4.65 -18.59
C GLU A 109 5.91 3.79 -17.37
N LEU A 110 6.34 2.53 -17.40
CA LEU A 110 6.32 1.62 -16.27
C LEU A 110 7.77 1.25 -15.93
N ALA A 111 8.20 1.65 -14.76
CA ALA A 111 9.57 1.45 -14.32
C ALA A 111 9.61 0.69 -13.00
N ALA A 112 10.63 -0.15 -12.81
CA ALA A 112 10.95 -0.76 -11.53
C ALA A 112 12.44 -0.56 -11.23
N VAL A 113 12.76 -0.27 -9.96
CA VAL A 113 14.15 -0.09 -9.53
C VAL A 113 14.31 -0.47 -8.05
N HIS A 114 15.42 -1.10 -7.72
CA HIS A 114 15.82 -1.31 -6.33
C HIS A 114 16.25 0.02 -5.69
N SER A 115 15.75 0.30 -4.50
CA SER A 115 16.10 1.48 -3.69
C SER A 115 16.31 1.05 -2.24
N GLY A 116 17.53 0.70 -1.89
CA GLY A 116 17.86 0.13 -0.59
C GLY A 116 17.12 -1.19 -0.35
N ALA A 117 16.37 -1.29 0.74
CA ALA A 117 15.56 -2.47 1.09
C ALA A 117 14.16 -2.48 0.45
N GLN A 118 13.92 -1.67 -0.56
CA GLN A 118 12.64 -1.53 -1.23
C GLN A 118 12.78 -1.65 -2.75
N VAL A 119 11.68 -2.00 -3.41
CA VAL A 119 11.49 -1.83 -4.84
C VAL A 119 10.52 -0.68 -5.06
N LEU A 120 10.90 0.25 -5.92
CA LEU A 120 10.03 1.31 -6.41
C LEU A 120 9.45 0.88 -7.75
N VAL A 121 8.13 0.76 -7.83
CA VAL A 121 7.41 0.55 -9.10
C VAL A 121 6.68 1.84 -9.44
N THR A 122 6.97 2.42 -10.59
CA THR A 122 6.45 3.72 -11.00
C THR A 122 5.63 3.59 -12.27
N VAL A 123 4.40 4.11 -12.24
CA VAL A 123 3.55 4.31 -13.43
C VAL A 123 3.48 5.81 -13.70
N LYS A 124 3.94 6.25 -14.85
CA LYS A 124 3.95 7.66 -15.24
C LYS A 124 3.28 7.84 -16.59
N ASP A 125 2.42 8.84 -16.69
CA ASP A 125 1.85 9.31 -17.96
C ASP A 125 2.31 10.75 -18.28
N ASN A 126 2.21 11.12 -19.53
CA ASN A 126 2.44 12.49 -20.03
C ASN A 126 1.13 13.20 -20.40
N GLY A 127 0.06 12.87 -19.71
CA GLY A 127 -1.27 13.42 -19.96
C GLY A 127 -1.51 14.81 -19.40
N GLY A 128 -2.76 15.16 -19.17
CA GLY A 128 -3.17 16.48 -18.68
C GLY A 128 -2.85 16.74 -17.21
N GLY A 129 -2.49 15.70 -16.46
CA GLY A 129 -2.35 15.77 -15.02
C GLY A 129 -3.70 15.77 -14.30
N LEU A 130 -3.65 15.89 -12.98
CA LEU A 130 -4.85 15.93 -12.15
C LEU A 130 -5.41 17.35 -12.04
N ASN A 131 -6.72 17.47 -12.10
CA ASN A 131 -7.42 18.72 -11.85
C ASN A 131 -7.68 18.87 -10.33
N THR A 132 -6.74 19.51 -9.62
CA THR A 132 -6.80 19.73 -8.17
C THR A 132 -8.08 20.48 -7.77
N ALA A 133 -8.51 21.48 -8.54
CA ALA A 133 -9.73 22.24 -8.24
C ALA A 133 -10.99 21.36 -8.30
N ARG A 134 -11.07 20.44 -9.26
CA ARG A 134 -12.19 19.48 -9.38
C ARG A 134 -12.18 18.46 -8.26
N ILE A 135 -11.00 17.97 -7.86
CA ILE A 135 -10.85 17.05 -6.72
C ILE A 135 -11.31 17.75 -5.44
N ARG A 136 -10.86 18.99 -5.21
CA ARG A 136 -11.26 19.80 -4.07
C ARG A 136 -12.78 20.01 -4.02
N ALA A 137 -13.38 20.48 -5.11
CA ALA A 137 -14.82 20.73 -5.18
C ALA A 137 -15.62 19.47 -4.82
N LYS A 138 -15.18 18.32 -5.31
CA LYS A 138 -15.83 17.04 -5.00
C LYS A 138 -15.64 16.61 -3.56
N ALA A 139 -14.47 16.86 -2.96
CA ALA A 139 -14.23 16.59 -1.55
C ALA A 139 -15.11 17.47 -0.63
N GLU A 140 -15.33 18.73 -1.02
CA GLU A 140 -16.26 19.65 -0.35
C GLU A 140 -17.73 19.17 -0.50
N GLU A 141 -18.14 18.77 -1.70
CA GLU A 141 -19.48 18.22 -1.98
C GLU A 141 -19.79 16.96 -1.15
N GLN A 142 -18.79 16.10 -0.97
CA GLN A 142 -18.91 14.88 -0.15
C GLN A 142 -18.75 15.12 1.36
N GLY A 143 -18.50 16.36 1.78
CA GLY A 143 -18.33 16.71 3.18
C GLY A 143 -17.03 16.19 3.81
N LEU A 144 -16.05 15.79 2.99
CA LEU A 144 -14.74 15.33 3.45
C LEU A 144 -13.87 16.48 3.95
N ILE A 145 -14.11 17.68 3.45
CA ILE A 145 -13.45 18.91 3.89
C ILE A 145 -14.47 20.04 4.01
N ALA A 146 -14.20 20.98 4.91
CA ALA A 146 -14.98 22.20 5.01
C ALA A 146 -14.72 23.13 3.82
N ALA A 147 -15.73 23.87 3.36
CA ALA A 147 -15.57 24.88 2.32
C ALA A 147 -14.50 25.91 2.74
N GLY A 148 -13.54 26.14 1.86
CA GLY A 148 -12.46 27.10 2.11
C GLY A 148 -11.33 26.58 3.03
N ALA A 149 -11.31 25.29 3.40
CA ALA A 149 -10.21 24.71 4.15
C ALA A 149 -8.86 24.92 3.44
N VAL A 150 -7.84 25.32 4.18
CA VAL A 150 -6.49 25.52 3.65
C VAL A 150 -5.77 24.17 3.62
N LEU A 151 -5.63 23.61 2.41
CA LEU A 151 -4.97 22.34 2.16
C LEU A 151 -3.95 22.51 1.04
N THR A 152 -2.85 21.77 1.13
CA THR A 152 -1.88 21.66 0.05
C THR A 152 -2.43 20.81 -1.10
N ASP A 153 -1.89 20.96 -2.30
CA ASP A 153 -2.26 20.12 -3.45
C ASP A 153 -2.06 18.63 -3.15
N HIS A 154 -1.00 18.27 -2.43
CA HIS A 154 -0.73 16.90 -2.03
C HIS A 154 -1.85 16.33 -1.14
N GLU A 155 -2.31 17.09 -0.14
CA GLU A 155 -3.42 16.69 0.73
C GLU A 155 -4.72 16.53 -0.06
N ILE A 156 -4.97 17.42 -1.03
CA ILE A 156 -6.13 17.32 -1.91
C ILE A 156 -6.07 16.06 -2.78
N HIS A 157 -4.91 15.72 -3.31
CA HIS A 157 -4.74 14.51 -4.11
C HIS A 157 -4.93 13.22 -3.31
N GLN A 158 -4.70 13.23 -1.98
CA GLN A 158 -4.95 12.07 -1.13
C GLN A 158 -6.43 11.63 -1.10
N PHE A 159 -7.37 12.54 -1.38
CA PHE A 159 -8.80 12.18 -1.46
C PHE A 159 -9.11 11.19 -2.58
N LEU A 160 -8.27 11.10 -3.62
CA LEU A 160 -8.42 10.07 -4.66
C LEU A 160 -8.37 8.64 -4.12
N PHE A 161 -7.74 8.45 -2.96
CA PHE A 161 -7.65 7.17 -2.27
C PHE A 161 -8.77 6.95 -1.23
N HIS A 162 -9.67 7.92 -1.08
CA HIS A 162 -10.78 7.77 -0.14
C HIS A 162 -11.84 6.81 -0.71
N PRO A 163 -12.39 5.87 0.09
CA PRO A 163 -13.40 4.94 -0.34
C PRO A 163 -14.61 5.65 -1.00
N GLY A 164 -14.99 5.22 -2.18
CA GLY A 164 -16.10 5.79 -2.93
C GLY A 164 -15.80 7.15 -3.60
N PHE A 165 -14.57 7.66 -3.50
CA PHE A 165 -14.19 8.89 -4.19
C PHE A 165 -13.84 8.59 -5.65
N SER A 166 -14.65 9.05 -6.57
CA SER A 166 -14.38 8.98 -8.02
C SER A 166 -14.66 10.33 -8.67
N THR A 167 -13.73 10.88 -9.42
CA THR A 167 -13.91 12.11 -10.19
C THR A 167 -14.57 11.87 -11.54
N ALA A 168 -14.82 10.62 -11.92
CA ALA A 168 -15.52 10.26 -13.15
C ALA A 168 -17.01 10.63 -13.06
N GLN A 169 -17.56 11.19 -14.14
CA GLN A 169 -19.00 11.52 -14.25
C GLN A 169 -19.87 10.30 -14.52
N THR A 170 -19.29 9.23 -15.04
CA THR A 170 -19.97 7.96 -15.32
C THR A 170 -19.17 6.82 -14.70
N ILE A 171 -19.85 6.01 -13.90
CA ILE A 171 -19.31 4.71 -13.48
C ILE A 171 -19.29 3.87 -14.76
N SER A 172 -18.13 3.69 -15.39
CA SER A 172 -18.01 2.81 -16.54
C SER A 172 -18.35 1.39 -16.09
N ALA A 173 -19.43 0.84 -16.60
CA ALA A 173 -19.92 -0.51 -16.34
C ALA A 173 -18.91 -1.62 -16.73
N LEU A 174 -17.78 -1.25 -17.34
CA LEU A 174 -16.70 -2.17 -17.75
C LEU A 174 -15.78 -2.59 -16.62
N SER A 175 -15.84 -1.92 -15.45
CA SER A 175 -15.10 -2.36 -14.23
C SER A 175 -16.01 -3.23 -13.37
N GLY A 176 -16.34 -4.44 -13.81
CA GLY A 176 -17.26 -5.37 -13.15
C GLY A 176 -16.91 -5.82 -11.72
N ARG A 177 -15.98 -5.14 -11.05
CA ARG A 177 -15.58 -5.41 -9.66
C ARG A 177 -15.45 -4.17 -8.77
N GLY A 178 -15.87 -2.96 -9.23
CA GLY A 178 -15.84 -1.77 -8.38
C GLY A 178 -14.44 -1.44 -7.82
N VAL A 179 -13.39 -1.65 -8.60
CA VAL A 179 -12.00 -1.40 -8.18
C VAL A 179 -11.74 0.10 -8.30
N GLY A 180 -11.61 0.77 -7.16
CA GLY A 180 -11.21 2.19 -7.06
C GLY A 180 -9.75 2.34 -6.63
N MET A 181 -9.27 3.57 -6.59
CA MET A 181 -7.92 3.89 -6.07
C MET A 181 -7.75 3.51 -4.60
N ASP A 182 -8.85 3.46 -3.83
CA ASP A 182 -8.89 2.98 -2.45
C ASP A 182 -8.53 1.49 -2.34
N VAL A 183 -9.00 0.67 -3.29
CA VAL A 183 -8.64 -0.75 -3.35
C VAL A 183 -7.18 -0.92 -3.73
N VAL A 184 -6.66 -0.13 -4.68
CA VAL A 184 -5.23 -0.10 -5.02
C VAL A 184 -4.40 0.21 -3.78
N LYS A 185 -4.71 1.30 -3.07
CA LYS A 185 -4.01 1.70 -1.85
C LYS A 185 -4.02 0.59 -0.80
N ARG A 186 -5.18 0.01 -0.50
CA ARG A 186 -5.34 -1.09 0.46
C ARG A 186 -4.50 -2.31 0.07
N THR A 187 -4.46 -2.67 -1.21
CA THR A 187 -3.65 -3.79 -1.68
C THR A 187 -2.17 -3.55 -1.46
N ILE A 188 -1.68 -2.34 -1.74
CA ILE A 188 -0.29 -1.95 -1.51
C ILE A 188 0.03 -1.92 0.00
N GLU A 189 -0.85 -1.38 0.83
CA GLU A 189 -0.69 -1.36 2.29
C GLU A 189 -0.69 -2.77 2.89
N ASN A 190 -1.49 -3.70 2.37
CA ASN A 190 -1.48 -5.11 2.78
C ASN A 190 -0.13 -5.78 2.50
N MET A 191 0.58 -5.34 1.46
CA MET A 191 1.95 -5.76 1.17
C MET A 191 3.01 -4.96 1.96
N ARG A 192 2.60 -4.16 2.96
CA ARG A 192 3.47 -3.25 3.72
C ARG A 192 4.17 -2.21 2.85
N GLY A 193 3.63 -1.96 1.68
CA GLY A 193 4.08 -0.91 0.79
C GLY A 193 3.38 0.42 1.07
N THR A 194 3.84 1.45 0.38
CA THR A 194 3.20 2.76 0.33
C THR A 194 2.96 3.17 -1.10
N ILE A 195 1.92 3.98 -1.32
CA ILE A 195 1.59 4.57 -2.61
C ILE A 195 1.69 6.09 -2.49
N ASP A 196 2.39 6.68 -3.43
CA ASP A 196 2.54 8.12 -3.54
C ASP A 196 2.12 8.59 -4.94
N LEU A 197 1.56 9.79 -5.02
CA LEU A 197 1.06 10.37 -6.24
C LEU A 197 1.58 11.79 -6.39
N SER A 198 2.22 12.05 -7.53
CA SER A 198 2.65 13.39 -7.91
C SER A 198 2.10 13.74 -9.30
N THR A 199 1.73 14.99 -9.50
CA THR A 199 1.17 15.46 -10.76
C THR A 199 1.61 16.89 -11.02
N LYS A 200 1.69 17.23 -12.30
CA LYS A 200 1.87 18.61 -12.75
C LYS A 200 0.87 18.88 -13.87
N PRO A 201 0.05 19.93 -13.75
CA PRO A 201 -0.92 20.30 -14.78
C PRO A 201 -0.24 20.40 -16.16
N GLY A 202 -0.83 19.76 -17.16
CA GLY A 202 -0.31 19.72 -18.52
C GLY A 202 0.91 18.79 -18.74
N GLN A 203 1.52 18.23 -17.69
CA GLN A 203 2.72 17.37 -17.82
C GLN A 203 2.48 15.91 -17.46
N GLY A 204 1.32 15.59 -16.88
CA GLY A 204 0.91 14.23 -16.54
C GLY A 204 0.96 13.92 -15.05
N THR A 205 0.84 12.64 -14.75
CA THR A 205 0.78 12.09 -13.39
C THR A 205 1.78 10.97 -13.23
N THR A 206 2.35 10.87 -12.04
CA THR A 206 3.26 9.80 -11.64
C THR A 206 2.73 9.17 -10.37
N VAL A 207 2.51 7.86 -10.40
CA VAL A 207 2.18 7.06 -9.22
C VAL A 207 3.35 6.17 -8.89
N THR A 208 3.86 6.25 -7.67
CA THR A 208 5.00 5.47 -7.18
C THR A 208 4.54 4.52 -6.08
N LEU A 209 4.74 3.24 -6.30
CA LEU A 209 4.53 2.18 -5.32
C LEU A 209 5.88 1.85 -4.70
N ARG A 210 5.99 1.93 -3.38
CA ARG A 210 7.18 1.53 -2.62
C ARG A 210 6.88 0.21 -1.93
N LEU A 211 7.61 -0.81 -2.27
CA LEU A 211 7.36 -2.18 -1.80
C LEU A 211 8.61 -2.69 -1.08
N PRO A 212 8.47 -3.31 0.10
CA PRO A 212 9.60 -3.94 0.76
C PRO A 212 10.08 -5.13 -0.07
N LEU A 213 11.40 -5.35 -0.13
CA LEU A 213 11.99 -6.54 -0.80
C LEU A 213 11.59 -7.84 -0.11
N THR A 214 11.40 -7.79 1.19
CA THR A 214 11.05 -8.95 1.98
C THR A 214 9.54 -9.01 2.18
N LEU A 215 8.93 -10.18 2.01
CA LEU A 215 7.62 -10.43 2.61
C LEU A 215 7.70 -9.99 4.07
N ALA A 216 6.80 -9.12 4.47
CA ALA A 216 6.74 -8.66 5.85
C ALA A 216 6.57 -9.88 6.76
N ILE A 217 7.67 -10.34 7.34
CA ILE A 217 7.61 -11.27 8.45
C ILE A 217 6.95 -10.45 9.56
N ILE A 218 5.73 -10.78 9.87
CA ILE A 218 5.03 -10.18 10.99
C ILE A 218 5.64 -10.82 12.22
N GLU A 219 6.62 -10.16 12.81
CA GLU A 219 7.03 -10.47 14.17
C GLU A 219 5.81 -10.21 15.04
N GLY A 220 5.32 -11.24 15.67
CA GLY A 220 4.12 -11.16 16.48
C GLY A 220 4.36 -11.69 17.89
N LEU A 221 3.83 -10.99 18.87
CA LEU A 221 3.74 -11.46 20.22
C LEU A 221 2.57 -12.46 20.31
N LEU A 222 2.88 -13.73 20.55
CA LEU A 222 1.87 -14.74 20.80
C LEU A 222 1.34 -14.59 22.22
N ILE A 223 0.06 -14.22 22.33
CA ILE A 223 -0.63 -14.09 23.62
C ILE A 223 -1.67 -15.19 23.78
N ARG A 224 -1.94 -15.58 25.01
CA ARG A 224 -3.02 -16.50 25.37
C ARG A 224 -4.10 -15.75 26.16
N VAL A 225 -5.34 -15.82 25.68
CA VAL A 225 -6.50 -15.23 26.36
C VAL A 225 -7.52 -16.33 26.59
N GLY A 226 -7.66 -16.80 27.82
CA GLY A 226 -8.42 -17.99 28.15
C GLY A 226 -7.81 -19.23 27.48
N GLU A 227 -8.59 -19.93 26.66
CA GLU A 227 -8.13 -21.08 25.86
C GLU A 227 -7.63 -20.68 24.46
N GLY A 228 -7.95 -19.47 23.99
CA GLY A 228 -7.55 -18.94 22.70
C GLY A 228 -6.12 -18.44 22.67
N ARG A 229 -5.47 -18.60 21.50
CA ARG A 229 -4.15 -18.05 21.20
C ARG A 229 -4.29 -17.00 20.11
N TYR A 230 -3.69 -15.84 20.29
CA TYR A 230 -3.78 -14.69 19.41
C TYR A 230 -2.38 -14.14 19.13
N ILE A 231 -2.19 -13.54 17.97
CA ILE A 231 -0.93 -12.91 17.61
C ILE A 231 -1.18 -11.40 17.51
N ILE A 232 -0.42 -10.63 18.27
CA ILE A 232 -0.38 -9.16 18.17
C ILE A 232 0.86 -8.80 17.37
N PRO A 233 0.76 -8.03 16.28
CA PRO A 233 1.94 -7.54 15.55
C PRO A 233 2.89 -6.80 16.50
N LEU A 234 4.16 -7.14 16.50
CA LEU A 234 5.15 -6.53 17.40
C LEU A 234 5.26 -5.00 17.18
N SER A 235 5.00 -4.55 15.94
CA SER A 235 4.91 -3.12 15.60
C SER A 235 3.79 -2.35 16.28
N ALA A 236 2.79 -3.05 16.84
CA ALA A 236 1.70 -2.46 17.60
C ALA A 236 1.94 -2.51 19.12
N VAL A 237 3.06 -3.09 19.56
CA VAL A 237 3.43 -3.22 20.97
C VAL A 237 4.45 -2.14 21.31
N GLU A 238 4.08 -1.18 22.12
CA GLU A 238 5.01 -0.16 22.64
C GLU A 238 5.81 -0.71 23.82
N GLU A 239 5.11 -1.31 24.79
CA GLU A 239 5.72 -1.95 25.95
C GLU A 239 4.78 -2.99 26.56
N CYS A 240 5.35 -3.92 27.33
CA CYS A 240 4.63 -4.87 28.16
C CYS A 240 4.80 -4.50 29.62
N VAL A 241 3.69 -4.29 30.33
CA VAL A 241 3.69 -3.94 31.75
C VAL A 241 2.95 -5.02 32.52
N GLU A 242 3.56 -5.47 33.61
CA GLU A 242 2.91 -6.44 34.49
C GLU A 242 1.87 -5.72 35.38
N LEU A 243 0.65 -6.26 35.42
CA LEU A 243 -0.39 -5.78 36.30
C LEU A 243 -0.09 -6.17 37.74
N THR A 244 -0.10 -5.19 38.64
CA THR A 244 0.06 -5.44 40.08
C THR A 244 -1.25 -5.91 40.73
N ALA A 245 -1.16 -6.53 41.90
CA ALA A 245 -2.35 -6.94 42.65
C ALA A 245 -3.27 -5.76 43.07
N GLU A 246 -2.73 -4.53 43.10
CA GLU A 246 -3.50 -3.31 43.33
C GLU A 246 -4.30 -2.89 42.11
N ASP A 247 -3.72 -3.05 40.90
CA ASP A 247 -4.39 -2.77 39.64
C ASP A 247 -5.54 -3.76 39.40
N GLU A 248 -5.38 -5.02 39.81
CA GLU A 248 -6.47 -6.02 39.74
C GLU A 248 -7.62 -5.74 40.65
N ARG A 249 -7.38 -5.17 41.85
CA ARG A 249 -8.41 -4.81 42.81
C ARG A 249 -9.24 -3.58 42.40
N SER A 250 -8.74 -2.79 41.49
CA SER A 250 -9.40 -1.60 40.94
C SER A 250 -10.49 -1.98 39.94
N ARG A 251 -11.38 -2.95 40.30
CA ARG A 251 -12.54 -3.32 39.48
C ARG A 251 -13.42 -2.08 39.24
N GLY A 252 -13.42 -1.57 38.02
CA GLY A 252 -14.19 -0.39 37.59
C GLY A 252 -13.36 0.80 37.11
N ARG A 253 -12.04 0.77 37.22
CA ARG A 253 -11.17 1.75 36.59
C ARG A 253 -10.60 1.15 35.26
N ASN A 254 -10.92 1.80 34.17
CA ASN A 254 -10.40 1.40 32.84
C ASN A 254 -9.10 2.13 32.46
N PHE A 255 -8.30 2.54 33.46
CA PHE A 255 -7.05 3.27 33.29
C PHE A 255 -5.96 2.71 34.17
N LEU A 256 -4.78 2.54 33.61
CA LEU A 256 -3.53 2.17 34.29
C LEU A 256 -2.60 3.37 34.35
N ASN A 257 -1.86 3.52 35.45
CA ASN A 257 -0.78 4.50 35.51
C ASN A 257 0.51 3.85 35.02
N VAL A 258 0.87 4.15 33.78
CA VAL A 258 2.12 3.68 33.17
C VAL A 258 3.09 4.84 33.17
N ARG A 259 4.14 4.78 33.98
CA ARG A 259 5.18 5.82 34.09
C ARG A 259 4.65 7.24 34.32
N GLY A 260 3.57 7.38 35.08
CA GLY A 260 2.95 8.69 35.37
C GLY A 260 1.87 9.11 34.38
N ASN A 261 1.64 8.36 33.33
CA ASN A 261 0.57 8.60 32.36
C ASN A 261 -0.62 7.67 32.63
N LEU A 262 -1.83 8.22 32.59
CA LEU A 262 -3.06 7.42 32.65
C LEU A 262 -3.38 6.87 31.27
N VAL A 263 -3.16 5.56 31.09
CA VAL A 263 -3.41 4.85 29.85
C VAL A 263 -4.71 4.07 29.95
N PRO A 264 -5.69 4.28 29.06
CA PRO A 264 -6.90 3.45 29.04
C PRO A 264 -6.55 2.03 28.62
N PHE A 265 -7.16 1.04 29.27
CA PHE A 265 -6.97 -0.36 28.92
C PHE A 265 -8.27 -1.11 28.73
N LEU A 266 -8.21 -2.16 27.93
CA LEU A 266 -9.32 -3.09 27.67
C LEU A 266 -8.91 -4.50 28.13
N ARG A 267 -9.84 -5.19 28.79
CA ARG A 267 -9.63 -6.60 29.18
C ARG A 267 -10.02 -7.50 28.03
N LEU A 268 -9.03 -8.02 27.31
CA LEU A 268 -9.26 -8.89 26.16
C LEU A 268 -10.12 -10.11 26.48
N ARG A 269 -10.01 -10.65 27.69
CA ARG A 269 -10.86 -11.74 28.17
C ARG A 269 -12.36 -11.39 28.18
N GLU A 270 -12.71 -10.16 28.52
CA GLU A 270 -14.10 -9.70 28.53
C GLU A 270 -14.62 -9.50 27.11
N ILE A 271 -13.79 -8.95 26.21
CA ILE A 271 -14.14 -8.72 24.82
C ILE A 271 -14.30 -10.05 24.06
N MET A 272 -13.36 -10.98 24.26
CA MET A 272 -13.34 -12.27 23.56
C MET A 272 -14.37 -13.27 24.10
N SER A 273 -14.80 -13.13 25.37
CA SER A 273 -15.84 -13.98 25.96
C SER A 273 -17.27 -13.56 25.57
N SER A 274 -17.46 -12.32 25.09
CA SER A 274 -18.75 -11.82 24.63
C SER A 274 -19.11 -12.24 23.20
N SER A 275 -18.18 -12.79 22.44
CA SER A 275 -18.48 -13.44 21.17
C SER A 275 -18.90 -14.88 21.44
N GLY A 276 -20.14 -15.03 21.91
CA GLY A 276 -20.74 -16.32 22.15
C GLY A 276 -20.80 -17.16 20.87
N VAL A 277 -20.11 -18.28 20.93
CA VAL A 277 -20.48 -19.47 20.19
C VAL A 277 -20.75 -20.52 21.27
N PRO A 278 -21.94 -21.18 21.24
CA PRO A 278 -22.34 -22.18 22.22
C PRO A 278 -21.38 -23.37 22.22
#